data_196fd79c154b0103640b6a503af04c03
#
_entry.id   196fd79c154b0103640b6a503af04c03
#
_cell.length_a   1.000
_cell.length_b   1.000
_cell.length_c   1.000
_cell.angle_alpha   90.00
_cell.angle_beta   90.00
_cell.angle_gamma   90.00
#
_symmetry.space_group_name_H-M   'P 1'
#
loop_
_entity.id
_entity.type
_entity.pdbx_description
1 polymer ?
#
loop_
_entity_poly.entity_id
_entity_poly.type
_entity_poly.pdbx_seq_one_letter_code
_entity_poly.pdbx_strand_id
1 'polypeptide(L)'
;PDRPLITGRVYNADNRPPHFNNAGSLPANHAVSGWSTRELHGTRLQQLRFDDSPGQIGAQLASEHGHTALNQGWLGHPRHDGKAEPRGEGFELRSDLAGAIRAAQGLLITTDAQARAQGEALARQELAGQLDTALAIARQLAELAATHQAGTADLQPAARLADDIKRWQAGGGAPAIAISAPAGLAMSSAGAITAASGSALNLT
;
A
#
# COMPACT_ATOMS: atom_id res chain seq x y z
N PRO A 1 -38.43 -23.95 4.10
CA PRO A 1 -36.99 -24.13 4.35
C PRO A 1 -36.32 -22.81 4.28
N ASP A 2 -36.18 -22.32 5.46
CA ASP A 2 -35.83 -20.92 5.61
C ASP A 2 -34.32 -20.83 5.65
N ARG A 3 -33.80 -19.85 4.96
CA ARG A 3 -32.38 -19.50 5.02
C ARG A 3 -32.25 -18.39 6.05
N PRO A 4 -31.98 -18.69 7.32
CA PRO A 4 -31.88 -17.66 8.34
C PRO A 4 -30.73 -16.74 8.04
N LEU A 5 -30.98 -15.44 8.11
CA LEU A 5 -29.98 -14.40 8.02
C LEU A 5 -29.56 -14.01 9.44
N ILE A 6 -28.26 -14.17 9.75
CA ILE A 6 -27.71 -13.68 11.01
C ILE A 6 -27.42 -12.18 10.86
N THR A 7 -28.21 -11.35 11.55
CA THR A 7 -28.08 -9.88 11.51
C THR A 7 -27.25 -9.32 12.67
N GLY A 8 -26.91 -10.14 13.68
CA GLY A 8 -26.10 -9.72 14.81
C GLY A 8 -25.99 -10.82 15.87
N ARG A 9 -25.24 -10.54 16.91
CA ARG A 9 -25.06 -11.39 18.08
C ARG A 9 -25.28 -10.58 19.35
N VAL A 10 -25.85 -11.20 20.34
CA VAL A 10 -25.97 -10.66 21.71
C VAL A 10 -24.99 -11.42 22.59
N TYR A 11 -24.24 -10.71 23.40
CA TYR A 11 -23.29 -11.28 24.35
C TYR A 11 -23.82 -11.18 25.78
N ASN A 12 -23.55 -12.21 26.57
CA ASN A 12 -23.93 -12.30 27.98
C ASN A 12 -22.91 -13.19 28.74
N ALA A 13 -23.20 -13.59 29.95
CA ALA A 13 -22.33 -14.44 30.75
C ALA A 13 -22.01 -15.80 30.07
N ASP A 14 -22.97 -16.36 29.33
CA ASP A 14 -22.82 -17.64 28.63
C ASP A 14 -22.23 -17.46 27.23
N ASN A 15 -22.60 -16.38 26.55
CA ASN A 15 -22.12 -16.02 25.21
C ASN A 15 -21.14 -14.87 25.30
N ARG A 16 -19.88 -15.17 25.50
CA ARG A 16 -18.82 -14.16 25.64
C ARG A 16 -18.55 -13.42 24.33
N PRO A 17 -18.10 -12.15 24.41
CA PRO A 17 -17.60 -11.41 23.24
C PRO A 17 -16.52 -12.18 22.48
N PRO A 18 -16.33 -11.92 21.18
CA PRO A 18 -15.27 -12.57 20.42
C PRO A 18 -13.89 -12.26 21.03
N HIS A 19 -13.04 -13.28 21.01
CA HIS A 19 -11.63 -13.08 21.32
C HIS A 19 -10.92 -12.50 20.10
N PHE A 20 -10.12 -11.45 20.32
CA PHE A 20 -9.26 -10.86 19.31
C PHE A 20 -7.80 -11.10 19.69
N ASN A 21 -7.00 -11.59 18.73
CA ASN A 21 -5.58 -11.77 18.95
C ASN A 21 -4.87 -10.45 19.18
N ASN A 22 -3.92 -10.45 20.09
CA ASN A 22 -3.10 -9.29 20.45
C ASN A 22 -3.90 -8.09 21.02
N ALA A 23 -5.14 -8.31 21.44
CA ALA A 23 -6.01 -7.26 21.96
C ALA A 23 -6.13 -7.25 23.50
N GLY A 24 -5.51 -8.21 24.18
CA GLY A 24 -5.70 -8.39 25.62
C GLY A 24 -7.05 -9.00 25.98
N SER A 25 -7.51 -8.80 27.20
CA SER A 25 -8.75 -9.36 27.72
C SER A 25 -9.60 -8.33 28.46
N LEU A 26 -10.90 -8.63 28.61
CA LEU A 26 -11.80 -7.83 29.43
C LEU A 26 -11.41 -7.90 30.92
N PRO A 27 -11.61 -6.79 31.67
CA PRO A 27 -12.25 -5.55 31.25
C PRO A 27 -11.29 -4.55 30.56
N ALA A 28 -10.01 -4.82 30.50
CA ALA A 28 -9.00 -3.84 30.06
C ALA A 28 -9.07 -3.51 28.57
N ASN A 29 -9.64 -4.39 27.74
CA ASN A 29 -9.80 -4.19 26.30
C ASN A 29 -11.24 -3.79 25.87
N HIS A 30 -12.00 -3.16 26.74
CA HIS A 30 -13.41 -2.78 26.47
C HIS A 30 -13.58 -1.81 25.28
N ALA A 31 -12.53 -1.10 24.88
CA ALA A 31 -12.52 -0.24 23.70
C ALA A 31 -12.30 -1.01 22.38
N VAL A 32 -12.09 -2.35 22.44
CA VAL A 32 -11.86 -3.17 21.27
C VAL A 32 -13.16 -3.84 20.84
N SER A 33 -13.51 -3.71 19.56
CA SER A 33 -14.72 -4.27 18.96
C SER A 33 -14.43 -4.96 17.63
N GLY A 34 -15.42 -5.69 17.06
CA GLY A 34 -15.29 -6.30 15.74
C GLY A 34 -15.87 -7.70 15.63
N TRP A 35 -15.38 -8.44 14.66
CA TRP A 35 -15.76 -9.82 14.37
C TRP A 35 -14.55 -10.74 14.39
N SER A 36 -14.71 -11.92 14.96
CA SER A 36 -13.73 -12.98 14.93
C SER A 36 -14.40 -14.29 14.51
N THR A 37 -13.78 -15.01 13.60
CA THR A 37 -14.19 -16.35 13.18
C THR A 37 -13.07 -17.35 13.44
N ARG A 38 -13.42 -18.62 13.53
CA ARG A 38 -12.46 -19.68 13.76
C ARG A 38 -12.50 -20.70 12.63
N GLU A 39 -11.36 -21.26 12.32
CA GLU A 39 -11.22 -22.38 11.41
C GLU A 39 -12.11 -23.55 11.84
N LEU A 40 -12.85 -24.13 10.88
CA LEU A 40 -13.69 -25.29 11.15
C LEU A 40 -12.83 -26.49 11.60
N HIS A 41 -13.13 -27.03 12.77
CA HIS A 41 -12.34 -28.09 13.43
C HIS A 41 -10.88 -27.73 13.75
N GLY A 42 -10.52 -26.45 13.65
CA GLY A 42 -9.17 -25.93 13.92
C GLY A 42 -9.15 -24.88 15.03
N THR A 43 -8.01 -24.22 15.17
CA THR A 43 -7.78 -23.22 16.24
C THR A 43 -7.50 -21.82 15.69
N ARG A 44 -7.11 -21.70 14.40
CA ARG A 44 -6.71 -20.42 13.80
C ARG A 44 -7.89 -19.48 13.68
N LEU A 45 -7.62 -18.20 13.90
CA LEU A 45 -8.63 -17.13 13.87
C LEU A 45 -8.47 -16.27 12.61
N GLN A 46 -9.59 -15.67 12.22
CA GLN A 46 -9.65 -14.53 11.33
C GLN A 46 -10.40 -13.42 12.05
N GLN A 47 -9.98 -12.17 11.87
CA GLN A 47 -10.61 -11.07 12.59
C GLN A 47 -10.70 -9.79 11.76
N LEU A 48 -11.80 -9.07 11.94
CA LEU A 48 -11.92 -7.65 11.66
C LEU A 48 -12.06 -6.96 13.02
N ARG A 49 -11.08 -6.15 13.40
CA ARG A 49 -10.99 -5.53 14.72
C ARG A 49 -10.89 -4.02 14.58
N PHE A 50 -11.60 -3.32 15.44
CA PHE A 50 -11.48 -1.89 15.66
C PHE A 50 -11.01 -1.65 17.10
N ASP A 51 -10.12 -0.70 17.28
CA ASP A 51 -9.60 -0.28 18.58
C ASP A 51 -9.88 1.21 18.73
N ASP A 52 -10.81 1.54 19.62
CA ASP A 52 -11.26 2.91 19.90
C ASP A 52 -10.59 3.47 21.17
N SER A 53 -9.47 2.90 21.59
CA SER A 53 -8.72 3.40 22.75
C SER A 53 -8.25 4.82 22.50
N PRO A 54 -8.38 5.74 23.47
CA PRO A 54 -7.99 7.14 23.31
C PRO A 54 -6.52 7.29 22.86
N GLY A 55 -6.30 8.00 21.76
CA GLY A 55 -4.97 8.21 21.18
C GLY A 55 -4.37 6.98 20.50
N GLN A 56 -5.12 5.86 20.37
CA GLN A 56 -4.64 4.60 19.79
C GLN A 56 -5.65 4.02 18.81
N ILE A 57 -6.35 4.88 18.09
CA ILE A 57 -7.38 4.45 17.12
C ILE A 57 -6.74 3.62 16.01
N GLY A 58 -7.27 2.42 15.79
CA GLY A 58 -6.76 1.53 14.77
C GLY A 58 -7.79 0.53 14.25
N ALA A 59 -7.55 0.04 13.04
CA ALA A 59 -8.33 -1.03 12.44
C ALA A 59 -7.42 -2.13 11.92
N GLN A 60 -7.88 -3.38 11.99
CA GLN A 60 -7.13 -4.54 11.52
C GLN A 60 -8.07 -5.54 10.83
N LEU A 61 -7.68 -5.96 9.62
CA LEU A 61 -8.19 -7.17 8.98
C LEU A 61 -7.06 -8.19 8.98
N ALA A 62 -7.24 -9.33 9.65
CA ALA A 62 -6.16 -10.30 9.82
C ALA A 62 -6.63 -11.75 9.70
N SER A 63 -5.70 -12.60 9.30
CA SER A 63 -5.82 -14.05 9.31
C SER A 63 -4.56 -14.67 9.92
N GLU A 64 -4.74 -15.61 10.84
CA GLU A 64 -3.60 -16.37 11.40
C GLU A 64 -2.96 -17.32 10.37
N HIS A 65 -3.63 -17.55 9.24
CA HIS A 65 -3.00 -18.29 8.15
C HIS A 65 -1.92 -17.42 7.49
N GLY A 66 -0.66 -17.78 7.73
CA GLY A 66 0.50 -17.02 7.28
C GLY A 66 0.61 -15.61 7.89
N HIS A 67 -0.05 -15.37 9.04
CA HIS A 67 -0.05 -14.08 9.75
C HIS A 67 -0.27 -12.88 8.82
N THR A 68 -1.19 -13.04 7.86
CA THR A 68 -1.54 -12.00 6.90
C THR A 68 -2.41 -10.95 7.55
N ALA A 69 -2.05 -9.68 7.41
CA ALA A 69 -2.80 -8.58 8.01
C ALA A 69 -2.70 -7.28 7.21
N LEU A 70 -3.80 -6.52 7.21
CA LEU A 70 -3.84 -5.10 6.94
C LEU A 70 -4.13 -4.38 8.25
N ASN A 71 -3.16 -3.61 8.73
CA ASN A 71 -3.26 -2.78 9.92
C ASN A 71 -3.31 -1.31 9.50
N GLN A 72 -4.13 -0.49 10.17
CA GLN A 72 -4.33 0.92 9.85
C GLN A 72 -4.44 1.75 11.13
N GLY A 73 -3.94 2.99 11.08
CA GLY A 73 -4.00 3.95 12.16
C GLY A 73 -2.81 3.84 13.12
N TRP A 74 -3.07 3.81 14.41
CA TRP A 74 -2.03 3.60 15.42
C TRP A 74 -1.65 2.12 15.47
N LEU A 75 -0.38 1.81 15.24
CA LEU A 75 0.14 0.45 15.22
C LEU A 75 0.81 0.14 16.56
N GLY A 76 0.29 -0.86 17.26
CA GLY A 76 0.80 -1.28 18.57
C GLY A 76 1.39 -2.69 18.57
N HIS A 77 2.24 -2.94 19.55
CA HIS A 77 2.59 -4.30 19.98
C HIS A 77 1.37 -5.01 20.62
N PRO A 78 1.43 -6.33 20.85
CA PRO A 78 0.38 -7.03 21.58
C PRO A 78 0.01 -6.32 22.87
N ARG A 79 -1.29 -6.16 23.11
CA ARG A 79 -1.83 -5.43 24.26
C ARG A 79 -1.81 -6.28 25.52
N HIS A 80 -1.26 -5.73 26.60
CA HIS A 80 -1.25 -6.31 27.93
C HIS A 80 -1.92 -5.34 28.91
N ASP A 81 -2.85 -5.82 29.73
CA ASP A 81 -3.57 -5.04 30.72
C ASP A 81 -4.12 -3.69 30.18
N GLY A 82 -4.73 -3.76 28.98
CA GLY A 82 -5.30 -2.59 28.30
C GLY A 82 -4.28 -1.63 27.69
N LYS A 83 -2.98 -1.91 27.78
CA LYS A 83 -1.91 -1.07 27.25
C LYS A 83 -1.18 -1.79 26.12
N ALA A 84 -0.75 -1.03 25.12
CA ALA A 84 0.15 -1.49 24.07
C ALA A 84 1.27 -0.48 23.87
N GLU A 85 2.48 -0.98 23.68
CA GLU A 85 3.61 -0.17 23.29
C GLU A 85 3.49 0.26 21.82
N PRO A 86 3.87 1.50 21.46
CA PRO A 86 3.77 1.98 20.10
C PRO A 86 4.75 1.24 19.19
N ARG A 87 4.31 0.93 17.96
CA ARG A 87 5.11 0.35 16.88
C ARG A 87 5.20 1.28 15.68
N GLY A 88 4.32 2.29 15.59
CA GLY A 88 4.26 3.29 14.54
C GLY A 88 2.84 3.76 14.27
N GLU A 89 2.70 4.57 13.23
CA GLU A 89 1.42 5.10 12.75
C GLU A 89 1.35 4.97 11.22
N GLY A 90 0.13 4.86 10.68
CA GLY A 90 -0.12 4.75 9.26
C GLY A 90 -0.74 3.41 8.86
N PHE A 91 -0.18 2.71 7.89
CA PHE A 91 -0.67 1.38 7.52
C PHE A 91 0.47 0.37 7.35
N GLU A 92 0.16 -0.89 7.57
CA GLU A 92 1.04 -2.02 7.31
C GLU A 92 0.25 -3.14 6.62
N LEU A 93 0.69 -3.56 5.44
CA LEU A 93 0.23 -4.78 4.77
C LEU A 93 1.34 -5.82 4.88
N ARG A 94 1.06 -6.94 5.54
CA ARG A 94 2.05 -7.98 5.80
C ARG A 94 1.52 -9.38 5.52
N SER A 95 2.44 -10.30 5.21
CA SER A 95 2.20 -11.74 5.15
C SER A 95 3.52 -12.46 5.38
N ASP A 96 3.49 -13.60 6.09
CA ASP A 96 4.63 -14.52 6.20
C ASP A 96 4.68 -15.48 4.99
N LEU A 97 3.71 -15.34 4.07
CA LEU A 97 3.63 -16.08 2.80
C LEU A 97 3.84 -15.13 1.62
N ALA A 98 3.48 -15.57 0.43
CA ALA A 98 3.59 -14.75 -0.78
C ALA A 98 2.58 -13.60 -0.79
N GLY A 99 2.94 -12.50 -1.46
CA GLY A 99 2.07 -11.37 -1.70
C GLY A 99 2.09 -10.94 -3.16
N ALA A 100 1.00 -10.33 -3.64
CA ALA A 100 0.92 -9.73 -4.96
C ALA A 100 0.06 -8.45 -4.92
N ILE A 101 0.55 -7.41 -5.60
CA ILE A 101 -0.23 -6.19 -5.87
C ILE A 101 -0.45 -6.14 -7.37
N ARG A 102 -1.70 -6.10 -7.83
CA ARG A 102 -2.06 -6.10 -9.25
C ARG A 102 -3.11 -5.02 -9.51
N ALA A 103 -2.83 -4.17 -10.47
CA ALA A 103 -3.76 -3.14 -10.94
C ALA A 103 -3.71 -3.08 -12.47
N ALA A 104 -4.83 -3.42 -13.13
CA ALA A 104 -4.87 -3.59 -14.59
C ALA A 104 -4.72 -2.27 -15.37
N GLN A 105 -5.04 -1.14 -14.75
CA GLN A 105 -5.03 0.18 -15.40
C GLN A 105 -3.83 1.04 -15.01
N GLY A 106 -2.93 0.53 -14.16
CA GLY A 106 -1.75 1.24 -13.68
C GLY A 106 -1.60 1.16 -12.18
N LEU A 107 -0.38 1.32 -11.68
CA LEU A 107 -0.05 1.31 -10.26
C LEU A 107 0.88 2.49 -9.94
N LEU A 108 0.47 3.33 -9.02
CA LEU A 108 1.26 4.42 -8.47
C LEU A 108 1.70 4.08 -7.04
N ILE A 109 3.00 4.17 -6.79
CA ILE A 109 3.61 4.09 -5.45
C ILE A 109 4.37 5.38 -5.24
N THR A 110 3.92 6.20 -4.29
CA THR A 110 4.52 7.51 -4.06
C THR A 110 4.51 7.90 -2.58
N THR A 111 5.43 8.77 -2.21
CA THR A 111 5.46 9.47 -0.92
C THR A 111 5.01 10.93 -1.05
N ASP A 112 4.53 11.35 -2.22
CA ASP A 112 3.87 12.64 -2.40
C ASP A 112 2.54 12.65 -1.64
N ALA A 113 2.36 13.61 -0.77
CA ALA A 113 1.18 13.67 0.11
C ALA A 113 -0.07 14.09 -0.66
N GLN A 114 -1.16 13.35 -0.48
CA GLN A 114 -2.50 13.74 -0.91
C GLN A 114 -3.37 13.97 0.34
N ALA A 115 -3.28 15.17 0.90
CA ALA A 115 -3.93 15.50 2.14
C ALA A 115 -5.45 15.29 2.06
N ARG A 116 -6.01 14.59 3.06
CA ARG A 116 -7.45 14.28 3.18
C ARG A 116 -8.05 13.55 1.97
N ALA A 117 -7.22 12.85 1.19
CA ALA A 117 -7.63 12.17 -0.05
C ALA A 117 -8.36 13.10 -1.04
N GLN A 118 -7.98 14.37 -1.10
CA GLN A 118 -8.50 15.31 -2.07
C GLN A 118 -7.80 15.12 -3.41
N GLY A 119 -8.57 14.86 -4.46
CA GLY A 119 -8.06 14.56 -5.78
C GLY A 119 -8.36 13.13 -6.23
N GLU A 120 -7.89 12.78 -7.39
CA GLU A 120 -8.13 11.45 -7.95
C GLU A 120 -7.12 10.42 -7.43
N ALA A 121 -7.49 9.14 -7.40
CA ALA A 121 -6.67 8.05 -6.85
C ALA A 121 -5.29 7.93 -7.51
N LEU A 122 -5.17 8.28 -8.79
CA LEU A 122 -3.91 8.30 -9.55
C LEU A 122 -3.43 9.73 -9.81
N ALA A 123 -3.72 10.69 -8.93
CA ALA A 123 -3.15 12.04 -9.02
C ALA A 123 -1.61 11.96 -8.93
N ARG A 124 -0.90 12.63 -9.85
CA ARG A 124 0.53 12.43 -10.08
C ARG A 124 1.22 13.65 -10.69
N GLN A 125 0.70 14.83 -10.38
CA GLN A 125 1.22 16.09 -10.92
C GLN A 125 2.73 16.24 -10.65
N GLU A 126 3.18 15.82 -9.47
CA GLU A 126 4.57 15.85 -9.05
C GLU A 126 5.42 14.93 -9.94
N LEU A 127 5.02 13.69 -10.12
CA LEU A 127 5.69 12.74 -11.00
C LEU A 127 5.71 13.22 -12.45
N ALA A 128 4.58 13.73 -12.96
CA ALA A 128 4.51 14.26 -14.32
C ALA A 128 5.47 15.44 -14.51
N GLY A 129 5.56 16.34 -13.54
CA GLY A 129 6.51 17.45 -13.54
C GLY A 129 7.98 16.99 -13.54
N GLN A 130 8.31 15.97 -12.76
CA GLN A 130 9.65 15.37 -12.74
C GLN A 130 10.00 14.73 -14.09
N LEU A 131 9.08 13.99 -14.70
CA LEU A 131 9.27 13.38 -16.02
C LEU A 131 9.45 14.44 -17.12
N ASP A 132 8.66 15.51 -17.09
CA ASP A 132 8.82 16.62 -18.04
C ASP A 132 10.18 17.31 -17.90
N THR A 133 10.62 17.53 -16.66
CA THR A 133 11.93 18.12 -16.40
C THR A 133 13.06 17.21 -16.90
N ALA A 134 13.00 15.91 -16.60
CA ALA A 134 13.97 14.94 -17.07
C ALA A 134 14.03 14.86 -18.61
N LEU A 135 12.88 14.87 -19.28
CA LEU A 135 12.79 14.89 -20.74
C LEU A 135 13.35 16.20 -21.33
N ALA A 136 13.11 17.34 -20.69
CA ALA A 136 13.67 18.62 -21.16
C ALA A 136 15.20 18.61 -21.07
N ILE A 137 15.77 18.14 -19.96
CA ILE A 137 17.23 18.01 -19.80
C ILE A 137 17.79 17.03 -20.84
N ALA A 138 17.17 15.88 -21.02
CA ALA A 138 17.62 14.88 -22.00
C ALA A 138 17.60 15.42 -23.44
N ARG A 139 16.61 16.23 -23.82
CA ARG A 139 16.54 16.90 -25.13
C ARG A 139 17.68 17.91 -25.29
N GLN A 140 17.96 18.75 -24.27
CA GLN A 140 19.07 19.69 -24.30
C GLN A 140 20.43 18.98 -24.45
N LEU A 141 20.63 17.88 -23.75
CA LEU A 141 21.82 17.05 -23.88
C LEU A 141 21.95 16.42 -25.26
N ALA A 142 20.85 15.95 -25.86
CA ALA A 142 20.82 15.41 -27.21
C ALA A 142 21.19 16.48 -28.26
N GLU A 143 20.69 17.70 -28.12
CA GLU A 143 21.03 18.85 -28.99
C GLU A 143 22.51 19.21 -28.86
N LEU A 144 23.05 19.26 -27.64
CA LEU A 144 24.46 19.50 -27.41
C LEU A 144 25.32 18.40 -28.01
N ALA A 145 24.94 17.13 -27.82
CA ALA A 145 25.65 15.98 -28.41
C ALA A 145 25.68 16.07 -29.95
N ALA A 146 24.54 16.41 -30.56
CA ALA A 146 24.42 16.59 -32.00
C ALA A 146 25.36 17.73 -32.50
N THR A 147 25.43 18.85 -31.78
CA THR A 147 26.34 19.96 -32.10
C THR A 147 27.80 19.53 -32.09
N HIS A 148 28.17 18.62 -31.20
CA HIS A 148 29.52 18.07 -31.09
C HIS A 148 29.70 16.75 -31.85
N GLN A 149 28.82 16.40 -32.76
CA GLN A 149 28.83 15.16 -33.56
C GLN A 149 28.96 13.86 -32.72
N ALA A 150 28.44 13.91 -31.51
CA ALA A 150 28.33 12.73 -30.63
C ALA A 150 27.03 11.98 -30.86
N GLY A 151 26.99 10.71 -30.43
CA GLY A 151 25.75 9.90 -30.51
C GLY A 151 24.67 10.47 -29.61
N THR A 152 23.41 10.43 -30.09
CA THR A 152 22.23 10.86 -29.32
C THR A 152 21.40 9.67 -28.92
N ALA A 153 20.75 9.72 -27.73
CA ALA A 153 19.82 8.72 -27.29
C ALA A 153 18.44 8.88 -27.96
N ASP A 154 17.74 7.78 -28.22
CA ASP A 154 16.33 7.81 -28.61
C ASP A 154 15.47 8.13 -27.39
N LEU A 155 14.86 9.31 -27.35
CA LEU A 155 14.00 9.76 -26.26
C LEU A 155 12.52 9.43 -26.47
N GLN A 156 12.12 8.84 -27.60
CA GLN A 156 10.72 8.53 -27.91
C GLN A 156 10.07 7.56 -26.90
N PRO A 157 10.73 6.48 -26.43
CA PRO A 157 10.15 5.61 -25.43
C PRO A 157 9.84 6.31 -24.11
N ALA A 158 10.74 7.17 -23.63
CA ALA A 158 10.54 7.95 -22.40
C ALA A 158 9.42 8.97 -22.54
N ALA A 159 9.34 9.66 -23.69
CA ALA A 159 8.27 10.62 -23.98
C ALA A 159 6.89 9.93 -24.01
N ARG A 160 6.78 8.77 -24.67
CA ARG A 160 5.53 8.00 -24.71
C ARG A 160 5.10 7.55 -23.32
N LEU A 161 6.02 7.05 -22.50
CA LEU A 161 5.71 6.64 -21.13
C LEU A 161 5.20 7.82 -20.30
N ALA A 162 5.83 9.00 -20.40
CA ALA A 162 5.39 10.20 -19.71
C ALA A 162 3.96 10.62 -20.15
N ASP A 163 3.67 10.55 -21.45
CA ASP A 163 2.34 10.85 -21.98
C ASP A 163 1.28 9.83 -21.54
N ASP A 164 1.63 8.55 -21.46
CA ASP A 164 0.74 7.50 -20.96
C ASP A 164 0.41 7.72 -19.49
N ILE A 165 1.42 8.00 -18.66
CA ILE A 165 1.22 8.32 -17.25
C ILE A 165 0.33 9.55 -17.08
N LYS A 166 0.48 10.59 -17.89
CA LYS A 166 -0.36 11.79 -17.84
C LYS A 166 -1.83 11.50 -18.19
N ARG A 167 -2.10 10.50 -19.01
CA ARG A 167 -3.47 10.14 -19.42
C ARG A 167 -4.21 9.25 -18.42
N TRP A 168 -3.56 8.65 -17.44
CA TRP A 168 -4.22 7.76 -16.47
C TRP A 168 -5.41 8.42 -15.76
N GLN A 169 -5.29 9.70 -15.45
CA GLN A 169 -6.34 10.46 -14.75
C GLN A 169 -7.65 10.55 -15.53
N ALA A 170 -7.55 10.60 -16.84
CA ALA A 170 -8.70 10.58 -17.73
C ALA A 170 -9.18 9.16 -18.11
N GLY A 171 -8.66 8.14 -17.44
CA GLY A 171 -8.95 6.73 -17.73
C GLY A 171 -8.28 6.19 -19.00
N GLY A 172 -7.27 6.91 -19.52
CA GLY A 172 -6.51 6.55 -20.72
C GLY A 172 -5.04 6.23 -20.40
N GLY A 173 -4.24 6.03 -21.46
CA GLY A 173 -2.83 5.65 -21.34
C GLY A 173 -2.61 4.15 -21.20
N ALA A 174 -1.41 3.68 -21.54
CA ALA A 174 -1.03 2.29 -21.34
C ALA A 174 -0.81 2.00 -19.84
N PRO A 175 -1.18 0.79 -19.35
CA PRO A 175 -0.89 0.40 -17.99
C PRO A 175 0.61 0.38 -17.71
N ALA A 176 1.05 1.05 -16.64
CA ALA A 176 2.44 1.08 -16.21
C ALA A 176 2.54 1.05 -14.68
N ILE A 177 3.72 0.83 -14.15
CA ILE A 177 4.05 1.03 -12.75
C ILE A 177 4.88 2.28 -12.65
N ALA A 178 4.46 3.23 -11.82
CA ALA A 178 5.21 4.43 -11.50
C ALA A 178 5.60 4.43 -10.01
N ILE A 179 6.86 4.71 -9.74
CA ILE A 179 7.39 4.83 -8.38
C ILE A 179 8.07 6.19 -8.29
N SER A 180 7.62 7.02 -7.36
CA SER A 180 8.17 8.36 -7.16
C SER A 180 8.35 8.72 -5.69
N ALA A 181 9.32 9.56 -5.39
CA ALA A 181 9.53 10.11 -4.07
C ALA A 181 10.26 11.46 -4.17
N PRO A 182 9.81 12.53 -3.50
CA PRO A 182 10.45 13.84 -3.58
C PRO A 182 11.85 13.86 -2.95
N ALA A 183 12.11 13.01 -1.96
CA ALA A 183 13.40 12.97 -1.26
C ALA A 183 14.40 11.93 -1.82
N GLY A 184 13.93 11.01 -2.65
CA GLY A 184 14.77 9.98 -3.26
C GLY A 184 14.19 8.57 -3.16
N LEU A 185 14.73 7.68 -3.99
CA LEU A 185 14.37 6.25 -4.07
C LEU A 185 15.63 5.43 -3.87
N ALA A 186 15.62 4.52 -2.90
CA ALA A 186 16.69 3.57 -2.68
C ALA A 186 16.24 2.16 -3.07
N MET A 187 17.07 1.45 -3.83
CA MET A 187 16.86 0.04 -4.19
C MET A 187 18.09 -0.76 -3.77
N SER A 188 17.92 -1.82 -2.99
CA SER A 188 19.01 -2.67 -2.56
C SER A 188 18.62 -4.14 -2.56
N SER A 189 19.59 -5.02 -2.77
CA SER A 189 19.43 -6.47 -2.70
C SER A 189 20.70 -7.09 -2.14
N ALA A 190 20.56 -8.13 -1.30
CA ALA A 190 21.72 -8.95 -0.88
C ALA A 190 22.24 -9.86 -2.03
N GLY A 191 21.43 -10.05 -3.08
CA GLY A 191 21.80 -10.74 -4.31
C GLY A 191 21.98 -9.77 -5.47
N ALA A 192 21.40 -10.10 -6.62
CA ALA A 192 21.46 -9.28 -7.81
C ALA A 192 20.26 -8.33 -7.91
N ILE A 193 20.48 -7.16 -8.50
CA ILE A 193 19.44 -6.29 -9.06
C ILE A 193 19.56 -6.39 -10.58
N THR A 194 18.50 -6.86 -11.25
CA THR A 194 18.43 -6.98 -12.70
C THR A 194 17.38 -6.03 -13.24
N ALA A 195 17.76 -5.16 -14.16
CA ALA A 195 16.85 -4.34 -14.95
C ALA A 195 16.94 -4.80 -16.43
N ALA A 196 15.79 -5.16 -17.01
CA ALA A 196 15.69 -5.57 -18.40
C ALA A 196 14.51 -4.85 -19.07
N SER A 197 14.70 -4.45 -20.31
CA SER A 197 13.69 -3.79 -21.13
C SER A 197 13.61 -4.45 -22.50
N GLY A 198 12.40 -4.62 -23.02
CA GLY A 198 12.17 -5.12 -24.39
C GLY A 198 12.47 -4.08 -25.48
N SER A 199 12.63 -2.81 -25.13
CA SER A 199 12.90 -1.74 -26.10
C SER A 199 14.03 -0.80 -25.66
N ALA A 200 13.88 -0.07 -24.56
CA ALA A 200 14.85 0.90 -24.08
C ALA A 200 14.95 0.92 -22.56
N LEU A 201 16.15 1.15 -22.02
CA LEU A 201 16.41 1.48 -20.64
C LEU A 201 17.00 2.90 -20.62
N ASN A 202 16.25 3.88 -20.08
CA ASN A 202 16.67 5.27 -19.97
C ASN A 202 17.08 5.57 -18.53
N LEU A 203 18.31 6.04 -18.37
CA LEU A 203 18.88 6.55 -17.13
C LEU A 203 19.29 8.00 -17.39
N THR A 204 18.64 8.96 -16.73
CA THR A 204 18.87 10.41 -16.91
C THR A 204 19.26 11.04 -15.60
#